data_3bb65d398a57256a165a99014bab6db3
#
_entry.id   3bb65d398a57256a165a99014bab6db3
#
_cell.length_a   1.000
_cell.length_b   1.000
_cell.length_c   1.000
_cell.angle_alpha   90.00
_cell.angle_beta   90.00
_cell.angle_gamma   90.00
#
_symmetry.space_group_name_H-M   'P 1'
#
loop_
_entity.id
_entity.type
_entity.pdbx_description
1 polymer ?
#
loop_
_entity_poly.entity_id
_entity_poly.type
_entity_poly.pdbx_seq_one_letter_code
_entity_poly.pdbx_strand_id
1 'polypeptide(L)'
;LLAQGMFRQARPKRATAGALAARDRLERLEVRSFEVDHVNALWHLDFHHGSRKVLTRLGEWVTPMILCVIDDRSRLVCHLQWYLDETAQSLIHALCQAFMKRGLPRALMSDNGAAMLAEETTTGLATLGIVHQTTLPYSPYQNAKQESFWGRIEGRLMAMLEGEQALTLDALNLATQAWTEQEYHRTVHSEIDATPLAHYLAGPNVS
;
A
#
# COMPACT_ATOMS: atom_id res chain seq x y z
N LEU A 1 -4.38 26.76 -49.31
CA LEU A 1 -2.94 26.58 -49.01
C LEU A 1 -2.82 26.31 -47.52
N LEU A 2 -2.74 25.02 -47.18
CA LEU A 2 -2.63 24.51 -45.81
C LEU A 2 -1.14 24.54 -45.40
N ALA A 3 -0.81 25.27 -44.33
CA ALA A 3 0.50 25.26 -43.71
C ALA A 3 0.65 24.02 -42.86
N GLN A 4 1.47 23.07 -43.32
CA GLN A 4 1.88 21.92 -42.52
C GLN A 4 2.88 22.38 -41.47
N GLY A 5 2.45 22.40 -40.19
CA GLY A 5 3.33 22.60 -39.04
C GLY A 5 4.23 21.38 -38.82
N MET A 6 5.49 21.50 -39.17
CA MET A 6 6.52 20.49 -38.86
C MET A 6 6.82 20.55 -37.36
N PHE A 7 6.28 19.62 -36.57
CA PHE A 7 6.74 19.38 -35.22
C PHE A 7 8.14 18.71 -35.30
N ARG A 8 9.19 19.45 -34.89
CA ARG A 8 10.50 18.88 -34.65
C ARG A 8 10.41 17.88 -33.50
N GLN A 9 10.45 16.60 -33.79
CA GLN A 9 10.68 15.58 -32.76
C GLN A 9 12.04 15.86 -32.12
N ALA A 10 12.05 16.13 -30.80
CA ALA A 10 13.27 16.25 -30.04
C ALA A 10 14.02 14.90 -30.10
N ARG A 11 15.25 14.90 -30.60
CA ARG A 11 16.10 13.71 -30.59
C ARG A 11 16.31 13.29 -29.12
N PRO A 12 16.12 12.00 -28.76
CA PRO A 12 16.37 11.53 -27.41
C PRO A 12 17.85 11.82 -27.07
N LYS A 13 18.08 12.51 -25.96
CA LYS A 13 19.44 12.77 -25.45
C LYS A 13 20.11 11.42 -25.18
N ARG A 14 21.24 11.15 -25.81
CA ARG A 14 22.07 9.96 -25.52
C ARG A 14 22.42 10.00 -24.02
N ALA A 15 22.05 8.94 -23.28
CA ALA A 15 22.41 8.82 -21.88
C ALA A 15 23.94 8.79 -21.74
N THR A 16 24.48 9.48 -20.76
CA THR A 16 25.92 9.47 -20.45
C THR A 16 26.33 8.10 -19.93
N ALA A 17 27.60 7.72 -20.09
CA ALA A 17 28.13 6.46 -19.56
C ALA A 17 27.87 6.31 -18.04
N GLY A 18 27.90 7.41 -17.29
CA GLY A 18 27.57 7.43 -15.86
C GLY A 18 26.09 7.18 -15.59
N ALA A 19 25.19 7.70 -16.43
CA ALA A 19 23.76 7.44 -16.31
C ALA A 19 23.40 5.99 -16.65
N LEU A 20 24.09 5.40 -17.64
CA LEU A 20 23.96 3.97 -17.98
C LEU A 20 24.49 3.08 -16.86
N ALA A 21 25.66 3.38 -16.29
CA ALA A 21 26.24 2.63 -15.17
C ALA A 21 25.38 2.75 -13.89
N ALA A 22 24.79 3.91 -13.62
CA ALA A 22 23.85 4.09 -12.52
C ALA A 22 22.56 3.28 -12.74
N ARG A 23 22.05 3.26 -13.96
CA ARG A 23 20.88 2.47 -14.34
C ARG A 23 21.18 0.96 -14.24
N ASP A 24 22.32 0.48 -14.74
CA ASP A 24 22.76 -0.91 -14.63
C ASP A 24 22.96 -1.33 -13.16
N ARG A 25 23.47 -0.42 -12.32
CA ARG A 25 23.62 -0.68 -10.87
C ARG A 25 22.25 -0.78 -10.19
N LEU A 26 21.32 0.12 -10.51
CA LEU A 26 19.93 0.06 -10.04
C LEU A 26 19.27 -1.23 -10.53
N GLU A 27 19.40 -1.59 -11.80
CA GLU A 27 18.82 -2.83 -12.35
C GLU A 27 19.41 -4.10 -11.70
N ARG A 28 20.67 -4.10 -11.26
CA ARG A 28 21.28 -5.23 -10.55
C ARG A 28 20.87 -5.30 -9.07
N LEU A 29 20.57 -4.16 -8.45
CA LEU A 29 20.07 -4.07 -7.07
C LEU A 29 18.55 -4.24 -7.02
N GLU A 30 17.91 -4.20 -8.18
CA GLU A 30 16.48 -4.26 -8.33
C GLU A 30 16.03 -5.73 -8.27
N VAL A 31 15.51 -6.12 -7.11
CA VAL A 31 14.73 -7.37 -7.01
C VAL A 31 13.40 -7.13 -7.72
N ARG A 32 13.30 -7.59 -8.97
CA ARG A 32 12.14 -7.37 -9.86
C ARG A 32 10.87 -8.10 -9.45
N SER A 33 10.95 -9.01 -8.49
CA SER A 33 9.80 -9.66 -7.88
C SER A 33 10.10 -9.90 -6.40
N PHE A 34 9.42 -9.15 -5.55
CA PHE A 34 9.37 -9.44 -4.13
C PHE A 34 8.30 -10.51 -3.93
N GLU A 35 8.63 -11.74 -4.19
CA GLU A 35 7.81 -12.87 -3.81
C GLU A 35 8.56 -13.61 -2.71
N VAL A 36 8.13 -13.37 -1.47
CA VAL A 36 8.73 -14.03 -0.31
C VAL A 36 8.10 -15.40 -0.09
N ASP A 37 8.91 -16.38 0.33
CA ASP A 37 8.46 -17.77 0.50
C ASP A 37 7.61 -18.02 1.75
N HIS A 38 7.54 -17.04 2.67
CA HIS A 38 6.91 -17.22 3.98
C HIS A 38 5.93 -16.06 4.26
N VAL A 39 4.82 -16.39 4.89
CA VAL A 39 3.92 -15.37 5.45
C VAL A 39 4.64 -14.61 6.57
N ASN A 40 4.34 -13.34 6.74
CA ASN A 40 5.00 -12.42 7.67
C ASN A 40 6.51 -12.20 7.40
N ALA A 41 7.06 -12.67 6.27
CA ALA A 41 8.44 -12.33 5.91
C ALA A 41 8.58 -10.88 5.48
N LEU A 42 7.61 -10.37 4.73
CA LEU A 42 7.56 -8.99 4.27
C LEU A 42 6.12 -8.48 4.25
N TRP A 43 5.89 -7.33 4.85
CA TRP A 43 4.65 -6.58 4.70
C TRP A 43 4.88 -5.32 3.90
N HIS A 44 3.91 -4.94 3.07
CA HIS A 44 3.86 -3.65 2.39
C HIS A 44 2.91 -2.72 3.13
N LEU A 45 3.28 -1.46 3.18
CA LEU A 45 2.57 -0.41 3.89
C LEU A 45 2.46 0.81 2.99
N ASP A 46 1.26 1.38 2.85
CA ASP A 46 1.02 2.56 2.04
C ASP A 46 -0.21 3.33 2.50
N PHE A 47 -0.16 4.66 2.36
CA PHE A 47 -1.30 5.55 2.47
C PHE A 47 -1.88 5.87 1.10
N HIS A 48 -3.19 5.95 1.03
CA HIS A 48 -3.88 6.35 -0.19
C HIS A 48 -5.01 7.34 0.11
N HIS A 49 -5.15 8.36 -0.71
CA HIS A 49 -6.24 9.33 -0.58
C HIS A 49 -7.58 8.72 -1.01
N GLY A 50 -8.60 8.89 -0.18
CA GLY A 50 -9.95 8.46 -0.53
C GLY A 50 -10.55 9.31 -1.66
N SER A 51 -11.32 8.68 -2.53
CA SER A 51 -12.07 9.36 -3.59
C SER A 51 -13.32 10.08 -3.07
N ARG A 52 -13.82 9.69 -1.88
CA ARG A 52 -15.00 10.26 -1.24
C ARG A 52 -14.65 10.99 0.05
N LYS A 53 -15.36 12.10 0.29
CA LYS A 53 -15.29 12.81 1.56
C LYS A 53 -16.16 12.15 2.60
N VAL A 54 -15.74 12.28 3.86
CA VAL A 54 -16.52 11.88 5.04
C VAL A 54 -16.95 13.10 5.84
N LEU A 55 -18.11 12.99 6.46
CA LEU A 55 -18.65 14.01 7.35
C LEU A 55 -18.05 13.83 8.75
N THR A 56 -17.35 14.85 9.24
CA THR A 56 -16.81 14.86 10.60
C THR A 56 -17.90 15.18 11.64
N ARG A 57 -17.59 14.94 12.91
CA ARG A 57 -18.48 15.33 14.02
C ARG A 57 -18.70 16.84 14.15
N LEU A 58 -17.84 17.64 13.54
CA LEU A 58 -17.96 19.11 13.47
C LEU A 58 -18.79 19.59 12.28
N GLY A 59 -19.33 18.66 11.47
CA GLY A 59 -20.12 19.00 10.29
C GLY A 59 -19.28 19.35 9.05
N GLU A 60 -18.00 19.08 9.06
CA GLU A 60 -17.09 19.39 7.95
C GLU A 60 -16.91 18.18 7.04
N TRP A 61 -16.76 18.42 5.73
CA TRP A 61 -16.44 17.39 4.75
C TRP A 61 -14.94 17.31 4.51
N VAL A 62 -14.32 16.21 4.94
CA VAL A 62 -12.88 15.98 4.84
C VAL A 62 -12.61 14.78 3.95
N THR A 63 -11.57 14.83 3.13
CA THR A 63 -11.07 13.67 2.38
C THR A 63 -10.25 12.79 3.31
N PRO A 64 -10.70 11.57 3.61
CA PRO A 64 -9.95 10.67 4.47
C PRO A 64 -8.80 10.02 3.71
N MET A 65 -7.83 9.50 4.44
CA MET A 65 -6.73 8.70 3.94
C MET A 65 -6.85 7.27 4.46
N ILE A 66 -6.71 6.30 3.58
CA ILE A 66 -6.69 4.89 3.97
C ILE A 66 -5.25 4.43 4.12
N LEU A 67 -4.95 3.74 5.21
CA LEU A 67 -3.70 3.03 5.39
C LEU A 67 -3.93 1.53 5.25
N CYS A 68 -3.14 0.90 4.40
CA CYS A 68 -3.12 -0.54 4.18
C CYS A 68 -1.81 -1.15 4.65
N VAL A 69 -1.90 -2.25 5.38
CA VAL A 69 -0.79 -3.14 5.69
C VAL A 69 -1.13 -4.50 5.09
N ILE A 70 -0.35 -4.96 4.11
CA ILE A 70 -0.61 -6.19 3.35
C ILE A 70 0.58 -7.14 3.41
N ASP A 71 0.34 -8.43 3.65
CA ASP A 71 1.36 -9.47 3.57
C ASP A 71 1.73 -9.77 2.13
N ASP A 72 3.02 -9.74 1.81
CA ASP A 72 3.52 -9.87 0.44
C ASP A 72 3.20 -11.22 -0.18
N ARG A 73 3.37 -12.32 0.57
CA ARG A 73 3.14 -13.66 0.07
C ARG A 73 1.67 -13.95 -0.16
N SER A 74 0.86 -13.74 0.85
CA SER A 74 -0.54 -14.17 0.85
C SER A 74 -1.51 -13.15 0.26
N ARG A 75 -1.08 -11.91 0.09
CA ARG A 75 -1.96 -10.78 -0.23
C ARG A 75 -3.00 -10.51 0.87
N LEU A 76 -2.84 -11.13 2.05
CA LEU A 76 -3.74 -10.88 3.18
C LEU A 76 -3.54 -9.46 3.69
N VAL A 77 -4.62 -8.75 3.87
CA VAL A 77 -4.62 -7.44 4.53
C VAL A 77 -4.50 -7.66 6.03
N CYS A 78 -3.34 -7.31 6.59
CA CYS A 78 -3.07 -7.40 8.02
C CYS A 78 -3.84 -6.34 8.80
N HIS A 79 -3.94 -5.12 8.21
CA HIS A 79 -4.76 -4.03 8.72
C HIS A 79 -5.16 -3.08 7.59
N LEU A 80 -6.37 -2.53 7.67
CA LEU A 80 -6.92 -1.57 6.73
C LEU A 80 -7.83 -0.62 7.48
N GLN A 81 -7.53 0.68 7.48
CA GLN A 81 -8.31 1.67 8.20
C GLN A 81 -8.18 3.06 7.58
N TRP A 82 -9.27 3.83 7.64
CA TRP A 82 -9.32 5.22 7.23
C TRP A 82 -9.00 6.15 8.40
N TYR A 83 -8.21 7.17 8.13
CA TYR A 83 -7.80 8.23 9.03
C TYR A 83 -8.14 9.59 8.42
N LEU A 84 -8.10 10.65 9.22
CA LEU A 84 -8.28 12.02 8.74
C LEU A 84 -6.95 12.69 8.38
N ASP A 85 -5.83 12.06 8.71
CA ASP A 85 -4.47 12.57 8.49
C ASP A 85 -3.47 11.45 8.18
N GLU A 86 -2.33 11.86 7.61
CA GLU A 86 -1.16 11.01 7.38
C GLU A 86 -0.06 11.43 8.37
N THR A 87 -0.17 10.96 9.60
CA THR A 87 0.77 11.25 10.67
C THR A 87 1.47 9.99 11.18
N ALA A 88 2.60 10.16 11.87
CA ALA A 88 3.26 9.06 12.56
C ALA A 88 2.32 8.38 13.58
N GLN A 89 1.42 9.13 14.21
CA GLN A 89 0.46 8.58 15.15
C GLN A 89 -0.55 7.64 14.48
N SER A 90 -1.13 8.06 13.34
CA SER A 90 -2.04 7.23 12.54
C SER A 90 -1.34 5.96 12.05
N LEU A 91 -0.09 6.09 11.61
CA LEU A 91 0.75 4.99 11.19
C LEU A 91 1.03 4.00 12.33
N ILE A 92 1.50 4.49 13.47
CA ILE A 92 1.80 3.64 14.65
C ILE A 92 0.54 2.94 15.14
N HIS A 93 -0.60 3.63 15.18
CA HIS A 93 -1.89 3.00 15.53
C HIS A 93 -2.19 1.83 14.59
N ALA A 94 -2.09 2.02 13.27
CA ALA A 94 -2.35 0.96 12.29
C ALA A 94 -1.38 -0.21 12.42
N LEU A 95 -0.08 0.06 12.61
CA LEU A 95 0.92 -0.99 12.82
C LEU A 95 0.63 -1.80 14.09
N CYS A 96 0.31 -1.15 15.20
CA CYS A 96 -0.08 -1.82 16.43
C CYS A 96 -1.30 -2.75 16.21
N GLN A 97 -2.31 -2.29 15.48
CA GLN A 97 -3.48 -3.11 15.13
C GLN A 97 -3.10 -4.31 14.25
N ALA A 98 -2.21 -4.12 13.27
CA ALA A 98 -1.72 -5.20 12.43
C ALA A 98 -0.93 -6.23 13.24
N PHE A 99 -0.01 -5.77 14.10
CA PHE A 99 0.81 -6.64 14.97
C PHE A 99 -0.03 -7.46 15.93
N MET A 100 -1.03 -6.84 16.54
CA MET A 100 -1.95 -7.55 17.46
C MET A 100 -2.77 -8.63 16.75
N LYS A 101 -3.12 -8.43 15.48
CA LYS A 101 -3.94 -9.38 14.72
C LYS A 101 -3.14 -10.51 14.08
N ARG A 102 -1.91 -10.23 13.61
CA ARG A 102 -1.17 -11.11 12.70
C ARG A 102 0.25 -11.46 13.17
N GLY A 103 0.71 -10.93 14.32
CA GLY A 103 2.09 -11.05 14.79
C GLY A 103 3.01 -10.02 14.13
N LEU A 104 4.32 -10.18 14.32
CA LEU A 104 5.32 -9.25 13.80
C LEU A 104 5.89 -9.77 12.47
N PRO A 105 6.02 -8.91 11.44
CA PRO A 105 6.74 -9.28 10.22
C PRO A 105 8.25 -9.21 10.47
N ARG A 106 9.03 -9.90 9.64
CA ARG A 106 10.50 -9.72 9.62
C ARG A 106 10.92 -8.40 9.00
N ALA A 107 10.22 -7.99 7.97
CA ALA A 107 10.48 -6.74 7.26
C ALA A 107 9.18 -6.01 6.92
N LEU A 108 9.28 -4.69 6.85
CA LEU A 108 8.22 -3.79 6.42
C LEU A 108 8.75 -2.92 5.29
N MET A 109 8.04 -2.86 4.17
CA MET A 109 8.34 -1.99 3.04
C MET A 109 7.32 -0.87 2.97
N SER A 110 7.79 0.37 2.89
CA SER A 110 6.98 1.57 2.70
C SER A 110 7.59 2.49 1.65
N ASP A 111 6.87 3.53 1.28
CA ASP A 111 7.45 4.68 0.60
C ASP A 111 8.33 5.52 1.55
N ASN A 112 8.79 6.69 1.07
CA ASN A 112 9.61 7.64 1.83
C ASN A 112 8.77 8.76 2.46
N GLY A 113 7.49 8.52 2.75
CA GLY A 113 6.61 9.50 3.38
C GLY A 113 7.10 9.96 4.75
N ALA A 114 6.75 11.18 5.15
CA ALA A 114 7.22 11.76 6.41
C ALA A 114 6.83 10.92 7.63
N ALA A 115 5.64 10.35 7.65
CA ALA A 115 5.18 9.45 8.72
C ALA A 115 6.01 8.16 8.79
N MET A 116 6.44 7.63 7.63
CA MET A 116 7.24 6.41 7.52
C MET A 116 8.66 6.59 8.04
N LEU A 117 9.23 7.79 7.83
CA LEU A 117 10.59 8.13 8.23
C LEU A 117 10.67 8.86 9.58
N ALA A 118 9.54 9.06 10.26
CA ALA A 118 9.50 9.66 11.57
C ALA A 118 10.33 8.84 12.58
N GLU A 119 11.01 9.53 13.50
CA GLU A 119 11.90 8.89 14.48
C GLU A 119 11.15 7.85 15.33
N GLU A 120 9.93 8.15 15.72
CA GLU A 120 9.06 7.25 16.49
C GLU A 120 8.79 5.95 15.73
N THR A 121 8.53 6.05 14.42
CA THR A 121 8.28 4.88 13.55
C THR A 121 9.53 4.04 13.40
N THR A 122 10.64 4.66 13.00
CA THR A 122 11.89 3.94 12.72
C THR A 122 12.49 3.31 13.98
N THR A 123 12.49 4.03 15.09
CA THR A 123 12.96 3.53 16.39
C THR A 123 12.07 2.42 16.92
N GLY A 124 10.74 2.56 16.79
CA GLY A 124 9.77 1.53 17.20
C GLY A 124 9.97 0.22 16.43
N LEU A 125 10.09 0.29 15.10
CA LEU A 125 10.34 -0.88 14.26
C LEU A 125 11.68 -1.56 14.59
N ALA A 126 12.75 -0.77 14.76
CA ALA A 126 14.07 -1.29 15.14
C ALA A 126 14.04 -1.99 16.51
N THR A 127 13.32 -1.43 17.49
CA THR A 127 13.15 -2.03 18.83
C THR A 127 12.43 -3.37 18.77
N LEU A 128 11.47 -3.52 17.85
CA LEU A 128 10.76 -4.78 17.62
C LEU A 128 11.54 -5.77 16.74
N GLY A 129 12.73 -5.39 16.26
CA GLY A 129 13.55 -6.23 15.38
C GLY A 129 13.02 -6.33 13.94
N ILE A 130 12.14 -5.40 13.53
CA ILE A 130 11.55 -5.35 12.20
C ILE A 130 12.48 -4.54 11.28
N VAL A 131 12.90 -5.13 10.17
CA VAL A 131 13.71 -4.43 9.16
C VAL A 131 12.83 -3.48 8.35
N HIS A 132 13.02 -2.18 8.50
CA HIS A 132 12.31 -1.20 7.68
C HIS A 132 13.05 -0.98 6.37
N GLN A 133 12.36 -1.22 5.25
CA GLN A 133 12.83 -1.01 3.89
C GLN A 133 11.98 0.08 3.24
N THR A 134 12.62 0.99 2.53
CA THR A 134 11.90 2.01 1.76
C THR A 134 12.04 1.75 0.26
N THR A 135 10.98 2.07 -0.50
CA THR A 135 11.01 1.95 -1.95
C THR A 135 12.07 2.88 -2.55
N LEU A 136 12.73 2.40 -3.61
CA LEU A 136 13.66 3.24 -4.35
C LEU A 136 12.91 4.35 -5.07
N PRO A 137 13.44 5.58 -5.09
CA PRO A 137 12.87 6.67 -5.88
C PRO A 137 12.69 6.25 -7.35
N TYR A 138 11.52 6.57 -7.92
CA TYR A 138 11.18 6.26 -9.32
C TYR A 138 11.05 4.77 -9.67
N SER A 139 10.68 3.92 -8.72
CA SER A 139 10.46 2.48 -8.92
C SER A 139 8.98 2.09 -8.79
N PRO A 140 8.11 2.52 -9.73
CA PRO A 140 6.65 2.35 -9.62
C PRO A 140 6.20 0.89 -9.53
N TYR A 141 6.96 -0.06 -10.10
CA TYR A 141 6.61 -1.48 -10.01
C TYR A 141 6.74 -2.08 -8.60
N GLN A 142 7.46 -1.43 -7.69
CA GLN A 142 7.50 -1.82 -6.28
C GLN A 142 6.16 -1.57 -5.57
N ASN A 143 5.36 -0.64 -6.09
CA ASN A 143 4.04 -0.31 -5.58
C ASN A 143 2.88 -0.94 -6.39
N ALA A 144 3.18 -1.67 -7.47
CA ALA A 144 2.16 -2.23 -8.37
C ALA A 144 1.13 -3.12 -7.63
N LYS A 145 1.56 -3.84 -6.59
CA LYS A 145 0.69 -4.67 -5.76
C LYS A 145 -0.34 -3.83 -4.99
N GLN A 146 0.09 -2.69 -4.48
CA GLN A 146 -0.78 -1.75 -3.76
C GLN A 146 -1.68 -0.99 -4.72
N GLU A 147 -1.19 -0.58 -5.89
CA GLU A 147 -2.01 0.06 -6.93
C GLU A 147 -3.17 -0.85 -7.37
N SER A 148 -2.90 -2.15 -7.58
CA SER A 148 -3.94 -3.14 -7.86
C SER A 148 -4.95 -3.26 -6.72
N PHE A 149 -4.51 -3.20 -5.47
CA PHE A 149 -5.37 -3.23 -4.29
C PHE A 149 -6.24 -1.98 -4.18
N TRP A 150 -5.67 -0.78 -4.41
CA TRP A 150 -6.41 0.47 -4.43
C TRP A 150 -7.53 0.47 -5.48
N GLY A 151 -7.24 -0.06 -6.67
CA GLY A 151 -8.26 -0.24 -7.71
C GLY A 151 -9.45 -1.10 -7.27
N ARG A 152 -9.23 -2.10 -6.41
CA ARG A 152 -10.32 -2.93 -5.84
C ARG A 152 -11.13 -2.18 -4.79
N ILE A 153 -10.48 -1.37 -3.95
CA ILE A 153 -11.18 -0.51 -2.96
C ILE A 153 -12.07 0.50 -3.68
N GLU A 154 -11.53 1.23 -4.64
CA GLU A 154 -12.27 2.24 -5.39
C GLU A 154 -13.39 1.60 -6.23
N GLY A 155 -13.13 0.50 -6.90
CA GLY A 155 -14.09 -0.13 -7.81
C GLY A 155 -15.17 -0.97 -7.12
N ARG A 156 -14.95 -1.44 -5.89
CA ARG A 156 -15.90 -2.30 -5.18
C ARG A 156 -16.42 -1.70 -3.89
N LEU A 157 -15.55 -1.42 -2.92
CA LEU A 157 -15.98 -0.90 -1.63
C LEU A 157 -16.64 0.48 -1.78
N MET A 158 -16.02 1.39 -2.53
CA MET A 158 -16.59 2.73 -2.74
C MET A 158 -17.89 2.69 -3.53
N ALA A 159 -18.02 1.78 -4.53
CA ALA A 159 -19.27 1.59 -5.27
C ALA A 159 -20.41 1.08 -4.37
N MET A 160 -20.12 0.20 -3.39
CA MET A 160 -21.14 -0.26 -2.43
C MET A 160 -21.68 0.87 -1.54
N LEU A 161 -20.89 1.90 -1.33
CA LEU A 161 -21.23 3.05 -0.49
C LEU A 161 -21.79 4.24 -1.28
N GLU A 162 -21.97 4.12 -2.59
CA GLU A 162 -22.35 5.23 -3.47
C GLU A 162 -23.68 5.90 -3.07
N GLY A 163 -24.61 5.14 -2.52
CA GLY A 163 -25.91 5.66 -2.04
C GLY A 163 -25.87 6.36 -0.69
N GLU A 164 -24.78 6.28 0.06
CA GLU A 164 -24.66 6.89 1.39
C GLU A 164 -24.36 8.39 1.28
N GLN A 165 -25.33 9.23 1.66
CA GLN A 165 -25.21 10.68 1.53
C GLN A 165 -24.44 11.36 2.67
N ALA A 166 -24.44 10.77 3.86
CA ALA A 166 -23.81 11.30 5.07
C ALA A 166 -22.77 10.32 5.62
N LEU A 167 -21.86 9.86 4.77
CA LEU A 167 -20.83 8.91 5.13
C LEU A 167 -19.91 9.50 6.21
N THR A 168 -19.89 8.87 7.37
CA THR A 168 -18.97 9.21 8.46
C THR A 168 -17.72 8.34 8.42
N LEU A 169 -16.63 8.79 9.08
CA LEU A 169 -15.40 8.00 9.18
C LEU A 169 -15.64 6.64 9.86
N ASP A 170 -16.48 6.62 10.91
CA ASP A 170 -16.81 5.40 11.65
C ASP A 170 -17.58 4.39 10.76
N ALA A 171 -18.57 4.87 9.99
CA ALA A 171 -19.34 4.05 9.07
C ALA A 171 -18.46 3.52 7.93
N LEU A 172 -17.58 4.37 7.38
CA LEU A 172 -16.62 3.99 6.35
C LEU A 172 -15.65 2.92 6.87
N ASN A 173 -15.12 3.07 8.08
CA ASN A 173 -14.23 2.08 8.70
C ASN A 173 -14.94 0.75 8.94
N LEU A 174 -16.18 0.77 9.45
CA LEU A 174 -16.96 -0.45 9.67
C LEU A 174 -17.21 -1.20 8.36
N ALA A 175 -17.64 -0.49 7.31
CA ALA A 175 -17.86 -1.07 5.99
C ALA A 175 -16.56 -1.65 5.39
N THR A 176 -15.43 -0.94 5.56
CA THR A 176 -14.12 -1.37 5.09
C THR A 176 -13.66 -2.65 5.76
N GLN A 177 -13.81 -2.76 7.08
CA GLN A 177 -13.46 -3.98 7.82
C GLN A 177 -14.34 -5.15 7.41
N ALA A 178 -15.67 -4.93 7.31
CA ALA A 178 -16.62 -5.96 6.88
C ALA A 178 -16.29 -6.46 5.46
N TRP A 179 -16.04 -5.54 4.52
CA TRP A 179 -15.67 -5.88 3.15
C TRP A 179 -14.34 -6.65 3.09
N THR A 180 -13.34 -6.21 3.85
CA THR A 180 -12.02 -6.86 3.88
C THR A 180 -12.13 -8.31 4.35
N GLU A 181 -12.85 -8.56 5.45
CA GLU A 181 -12.95 -9.90 6.06
C GLU A 181 -13.93 -10.82 5.30
N GLN A 182 -15.04 -10.30 4.79
CA GLN A 182 -16.08 -11.12 4.18
C GLN A 182 -15.93 -11.29 2.67
N GLU A 183 -15.35 -10.33 1.98
CA GLU A 183 -15.19 -10.36 0.54
C GLU A 183 -13.73 -10.49 0.12
N TYR A 184 -12.88 -9.50 0.43
CA TYR A 184 -11.51 -9.48 -0.09
C TYR A 184 -10.70 -10.71 0.34
N HIS A 185 -10.67 -11.04 1.62
CA HIS A 185 -9.91 -12.19 2.14
C HIS A 185 -10.42 -13.54 1.63
N ARG A 186 -11.65 -13.61 1.12
CA ARG A 186 -12.33 -14.84 0.68
C ARG A 186 -12.52 -14.95 -0.82
N THR A 187 -12.15 -13.92 -1.58
CA THR A 187 -12.18 -13.94 -3.04
C THR A 187 -10.85 -14.45 -3.58
N VAL A 188 -10.89 -15.33 -4.59
CA VAL A 188 -9.68 -15.84 -5.25
C VAL A 188 -8.91 -14.68 -5.88
N HIS A 189 -7.62 -14.57 -5.53
CA HIS A 189 -6.72 -13.58 -6.05
C HIS A 189 -5.92 -14.17 -7.21
N SER A 190 -6.01 -13.55 -8.39
CA SER A 190 -5.46 -14.08 -9.65
C SER A 190 -3.94 -14.30 -9.66
N GLU A 191 -3.18 -13.55 -8.85
CA GLU A 191 -1.71 -13.71 -8.79
C GLU A 191 -1.27 -14.92 -7.97
N ILE A 192 -2.06 -15.33 -6.98
CA ILE A 192 -1.71 -16.43 -6.08
C ILE A 192 -2.62 -17.67 -6.28
N ASP A 193 -3.59 -17.59 -7.20
CA ASP A 193 -4.60 -18.63 -7.51
C ASP A 193 -5.26 -19.24 -6.25
N ALA A 194 -5.42 -18.43 -5.22
CA ALA A 194 -6.02 -18.80 -3.95
C ALA A 194 -6.69 -17.60 -3.29
N THR A 195 -7.49 -17.84 -2.26
CA THR A 195 -7.96 -16.73 -1.43
C THR A 195 -6.84 -16.26 -0.49
N PRO A 196 -6.68 -14.95 -0.24
CA PRO A 196 -5.68 -14.43 0.69
C PRO A 196 -5.69 -15.14 2.04
N LEU A 197 -6.87 -15.39 2.59
CA LEU A 197 -7.02 -16.08 3.87
C LEU A 197 -6.50 -17.53 3.81
N ALA A 198 -6.89 -18.31 2.82
CA ALA A 198 -6.44 -19.70 2.68
C ALA A 198 -4.92 -19.76 2.46
N HIS A 199 -4.38 -18.87 1.62
CA HIS A 199 -2.96 -18.82 1.33
C HIS A 199 -2.12 -18.41 2.56
N TYR A 200 -2.63 -17.47 3.39
CA TYR A 200 -2.01 -17.08 4.64
C TYR A 200 -1.98 -18.23 5.65
N LEU A 201 -3.10 -18.95 5.83
CA LEU A 201 -3.21 -20.04 6.79
C LEU A 201 -2.40 -21.29 6.39
N ALA A 202 -2.25 -21.55 5.10
CA ALA A 202 -1.47 -22.67 4.58
C ALA A 202 0.04 -22.38 4.45
N GLY A 203 0.43 -21.09 4.45
CA GLY A 203 1.82 -20.70 4.27
C GLY A 203 2.68 -20.97 5.48
N PRO A 204 3.98 -21.31 5.28
CA PRO A 204 4.94 -21.37 6.37
C PRO A 204 5.10 -19.96 6.97
N ASN A 205 5.01 -19.86 8.30
CA ASN A 205 5.11 -18.62 9.04
C ASN A 205 6.53 -18.43 9.59
N VAL A 206 7.00 -17.18 9.63
CA VAL A 206 8.33 -16.79 10.15
C VAL A 206 8.27 -15.93 11.40
N SER A 207 7.05 -15.58 11.86
CA SER A 207 6.87 -14.84 13.12
C SER A 207 7.03 -15.71 14.36
#